data_1f1961984b06223704d4d8af8241f05d
#
_entry.id   1f1961984b06223704d4d8af8241f05d
#
_cell.length_a   1.000
_cell.length_b   1.000
_cell.length_c   1.000
_cell.angle_alpha   90.00
_cell.angle_beta   90.00
_cell.angle_gamma   90.00
#
_symmetry.space_group_name_H-M   'P 1'
#
loop_
_entity.id
_entity.type
_entity.pdbx_description
1 polymer ?
#
loop_
_entity_poly.entity_id
_entity_poly.type
_entity_poly.pdbx_seq_one_letter_code
_entity_poly.pdbx_strand_id
1 'polypeptide(L)'
;FDRDPTGIGELLGIKGMAGYSVGALSKQPQTYVEDLREFELAPFESVEYKYRLEAGQSMVFAWQAQTLDGELTEVVYDLHSEEEGTDPEDSVSFDLGRSKQGQGNFVAPFPGIHGWYWENRGTQLVIVQLKSSGFYPYGKVYSAAGEVKIPFAAERAPN
;
A
#
# COMPACT_ATOMS: atom_id res chain seq x y z
N PHE A 1 32.32 -5.93 -18.80
CA PHE A 1 32.42 -4.98 -17.68
C PHE A 1 32.31 -5.63 -16.29
N ASP A 2 32.59 -6.92 -16.20
CA ASP A 2 32.42 -7.70 -14.97
C ASP A 2 33.74 -7.93 -14.20
N ARG A 3 34.74 -7.16 -14.45
CA ARG A 3 36.02 -7.25 -13.73
C ARG A 3 36.36 -5.91 -13.07
N ASP A 4 36.41 -5.94 -11.73
CA ASP A 4 37.06 -4.89 -10.95
C ASP A 4 38.56 -4.95 -11.20
N PRO A 5 39.13 -4.06 -12.03
CA PRO A 5 40.54 -4.10 -12.38
C PRO A 5 41.46 -3.64 -11.26
N THR A 6 40.90 -3.14 -10.17
CA THR A 6 41.65 -2.57 -9.03
C THR A 6 41.67 -3.47 -7.82
N GLY A 7 40.80 -4.50 -7.76
CA GLY A 7 40.66 -5.37 -6.58
C GLY A 7 40.16 -4.68 -5.30
N ILE A 8 39.84 -3.39 -5.38
CA ILE A 8 39.42 -2.58 -4.22
C ILE A 8 38.03 -3.03 -3.73
N GLY A 9 37.17 -3.45 -4.68
CA GLY A 9 35.86 -3.95 -4.34
C GLY A 9 35.88 -5.21 -3.46
N GLU A 10 36.88 -6.08 -3.69
CA GLU A 10 37.08 -7.29 -2.88
C GLU A 10 37.58 -6.94 -1.49
N LEU A 11 38.46 -5.97 -1.39
CA LEU A 11 39.02 -5.49 -0.11
C LEU A 11 37.96 -4.82 0.77
N LEU A 12 36.96 -4.16 0.15
CA LEU A 12 35.90 -3.46 0.86
C LEU A 12 34.63 -4.31 1.08
N GLY A 13 34.64 -5.59 0.70
CA GLY A 13 33.48 -6.47 0.82
C GLY A 13 32.33 -6.15 -0.15
N ILE A 14 32.58 -5.33 -1.16
CA ILE A 14 31.57 -4.89 -2.16
C ILE A 14 31.50 -5.82 -3.37
N LYS A 15 32.20 -6.93 -3.34
CA LYS A 15 32.26 -7.91 -4.44
C LYS A 15 30.89 -8.50 -4.81
N GLY A 16 29.89 -8.40 -3.92
CA GLY A 16 28.54 -8.81 -4.21
C GLY A 16 27.68 -7.76 -4.92
N MET A 17 28.15 -6.51 -5.02
CA MET A 17 27.33 -5.43 -5.59
C MET A 17 27.37 -5.38 -7.12
N ALA A 18 28.36 -5.98 -7.75
CA ALA A 18 28.46 -6.00 -9.23
C ALA A 18 27.49 -6.99 -9.90
N GLY A 19 26.94 -7.94 -9.14
CA GLY A 19 25.91 -8.89 -9.61
C GLY A 19 24.48 -8.51 -9.25
N TYR A 20 24.31 -7.50 -8.40
CA TYR A 20 23.01 -6.96 -8.10
C TYR A 20 22.73 -5.82 -9.09
N SER A 21 21.77 -6.02 -9.95
CA SER A 21 21.00 -4.93 -10.55
C SER A 21 20.23 -4.25 -9.41
N VAL A 22 20.98 -3.81 -8.43
CA VAL A 22 20.47 -3.39 -7.16
C VAL A 22 19.75 -2.11 -7.36
N GLY A 23 18.56 -2.10 -6.97
CA GLY A 23 17.90 -0.97 -6.38
C GLY A 23 18.26 0.32 -7.11
N ALA A 24 18.39 0.21 -8.42
CA ALA A 24 18.64 1.37 -9.23
C ALA A 24 17.54 2.37 -8.98
N LEU A 25 17.85 3.63 -8.92
CA LEU A 25 16.88 4.70 -8.87
C LEU A 25 15.85 4.50 -9.97
N SER A 26 14.60 4.25 -9.59
CA SER A 26 13.46 4.27 -10.50
C SER A 26 12.77 5.62 -10.38
N LYS A 27 12.99 6.48 -11.36
CA LYS A 27 12.27 7.75 -11.46
C LYS A 27 10.83 7.48 -11.84
N GLN A 28 9.91 8.09 -11.10
CA GLN A 28 8.47 7.90 -11.29
C GLN A 28 7.87 9.10 -12.02
N PRO A 29 7.05 8.88 -13.07
CA PRO A 29 6.34 9.96 -13.75
C PRO A 29 5.15 10.49 -12.96
N GLN A 30 4.59 9.67 -12.05
CA GLN A 30 3.49 10.05 -11.18
C GLN A 30 3.99 10.92 -10.02
N THR A 31 3.13 11.84 -9.56
CA THR A 31 3.40 12.67 -8.40
C THR A 31 3.50 11.82 -7.13
N TYR A 32 4.48 12.13 -6.29
CA TYR A 32 4.58 11.56 -4.96
C TYR A 32 3.41 12.02 -4.09
N VAL A 33 2.81 11.07 -3.38
CA VAL A 33 1.65 11.30 -2.50
C VAL A 33 1.93 10.74 -1.13
N GLU A 34 1.63 11.52 -0.11
CA GLU A 34 1.46 11.05 1.27
C GLU A 34 -0.04 11.09 1.58
N ASP A 35 -0.60 9.96 1.96
CA ASP A 35 -2.02 9.82 2.23
C ASP A 35 -2.27 9.36 3.66
N LEU A 36 -3.17 10.05 4.31
CA LEU A 36 -3.65 9.76 5.68
C LEU A 36 -5.15 9.55 5.62
N ARG A 37 -5.60 8.37 6.05
CA ARG A 37 -7.02 8.01 6.06
C ARG A 37 -7.44 7.48 7.40
N GLU A 38 -8.66 7.81 7.76
CA GLU A 38 -9.37 7.25 8.90
C GLU A 38 -10.71 6.69 8.43
N PHE A 39 -11.02 5.49 8.87
CA PHE A 39 -12.28 4.81 8.58
C PHE A 39 -12.92 4.39 9.89
N GLU A 40 -14.12 4.89 10.15
CA GLU A 40 -14.93 4.44 11.27
C GLU A 40 -15.74 3.21 10.85
N LEU A 41 -15.58 2.13 11.60
CA LEU A 41 -16.29 0.88 11.38
C LEU A 41 -17.15 0.56 12.59
N ALA A 42 -18.47 0.66 12.46
CA ALA A 42 -19.41 0.14 13.44
C ALA A 42 -19.27 -1.40 13.53
N PRO A 43 -19.84 -2.04 14.55
CA PRO A 43 -19.85 -3.49 14.63
C PRO A 43 -20.36 -4.13 13.32
N PHE A 44 -19.58 -5.09 12.79
CA PHE A 44 -19.83 -5.83 11.54
C PHE A 44 -19.76 -4.99 10.24
N GLU A 45 -19.30 -3.77 10.31
CA GLU A 45 -19.00 -2.98 9.11
C GLU A 45 -17.62 -3.30 8.55
N SER A 46 -17.48 -3.05 7.25
CA SER A 46 -16.25 -3.20 6.50
C SER A 46 -16.03 -2.03 5.55
N VAL A 47 -14.78 -1.85 5.16
CA VAL A 47 -14.34 -0.89 4.15
C VAL A 47 -13.22 -1.49 3.34
N GLU A 48 -13.17 -1.16 2.05
CA GLU A 48 -11.98 -1.35 1.23
C GLU A 48 -11.41 0.01 0.83
N TYR A 49 -10.08 0.10 0.86
CA TYR A 49 -9.37 1.26 0.34
C TYR A 49 -8.17 0.82 -0.48
N LYS A 50 -8.16 1.23 -1.73
CA LYS A 50 -7.18 0.79 -2.72
C LYS A 50 -6.58 1.96 -3.48
N TYR A 51 -5.33 1.81 -3.91
CA TYR A 51 -4.60 2.75 -4.75
C TYR A 51 -4.39 2.19 -6.15
N ARG A 52 -4.44 3.04 -7.15
CA ARG A 52 -4.04 2.68 -8.50
C ARG A 52 -2.51 2.68 -8.62
N LEU A 53 -1.94 1.54 -8.96
CA LEU A 53 -0.49 1.37 -9.19
C LEU A 53 -0.25 0.68 -10.52
N GLU A 54 0.87 1.04 -11.16
CA GLU A 54 1.43 0.30 -12.28
C GLU A 54 2.33 -0.84 -11.76
N ALA A 55 2.58 -1.85 -12.61
CA ALA A 55 3.51 -2.92 -12.26
C ALA A 55 4.88 -2.36 -11.85
N GLY A 56 5.42 -2.85 -10.75
CA GLY A 56 6.71 -2.42 -10.21
C GLY A 56 6.69 -1.14 -9.38
N GLN A 57 5.57 -0.43 -9.33
CA GLN A 57 5.41 0.69 -8.41
C GLN A 57 5.24 0.19 -6.98
N SER A 58 5.79 0.93 -6.04
CA SER A 58 5.74 0.58 -4.62
C SER A 58 4.97 1.60 -3.80
N MET A 59 4.43 1.12 -2.69
CA MET A 59 3.92 1.96 -1.61
C MET A 59 4.52 1.52 -0.29
N VAL A 60 4.80 2.48 0.58
CA VAL A 60 5.18 2.26 1.98
C VAL A 60 3.98 2.58 2.83
N PHE A 61 3.67 1.73 3.80
CA PHE A 61 2.45 1.89 4.58
C PHE A 61 2.62 1.50 6.05
N ALA A 62 1.75 2.05 6.86
CA ALA A 62 1.45 1.60 8.21
C ALA A 62 -0.04 1.83 8.49
N TRP A 63 -0.71 0.83 9.08
CA TRP A 63 -2.07 0.98 9.55
C TRP A 63 -2.23 0.46 10.97
N GLN A 64 -3.22 0.98 11.68
CA GLN A 64 -3.62 0.52 13.00
C GLN A 64 -5.13 0.63 13.17
N ALA A 65 -5.68 -0.25 13.98
CA ALA A 65 -7.08 -0.22 14.38
C ALA A 65 -7.18 0.03 15.89
N GLN A 66 -8.04 0.94 16.28
CA GLN A 66 -8.21 1.35 17.68
C GLN A 66 -9.67 1.61 18.02
N THR A 67 -10.00 1.44 19.27
CA THR A 67 -11.29 1.89 19.83
C THR A 67 -11.31 3.41 19.96
N LEU A 68 -12.48 3.98 20.29
CA LEU A 68 -12.62 5.42 20.56
C LEU A 68 -11.72 5.91 21.70
N ASP A 69 -11.39 5.04 22.65
CA ASP A 69 -10.49 5.34 23.77
C ASP A 69 -9.01 5.30 23.37
N GLY A 70 -8.72 4.95 22.11
CA GLY A 70 -7.36 4.88 21.58
C GLY A 70 -6.63 3.56 21.87
N GLU A 71 -7.32 2.56 22.41
CA GLU A 71 -6.73 1.23 22.62
C GLU A 71 -6.72 0.43 21.32
N LEU A 72 -5.57 -0.18 21.02
CA LEU A 72 -5.43 -1.03 19.84
C LEU A 72 -6.33 -2.27 19.93
N THR A 73 -7.11 -2.49 18.89
CA THR A 73 -8.03 -3.62 18.79
C THR A 73 -7.88 -4.37 17.47
N GLU A 74 -8.25 -5.65 17.47
CA GLU A 74 -8.15 -6.49 16.27
C GLU A 74 -9.27 -6.19 15.27
N VAL A 75 -8.89 -6.19 14.00
CA VAL A 75 -9.80 -6.24 12.86
C VAL A 75 -9.40 -7.40 11.94
N VAL A 76 -10.34 -7.92 11.18
CA VAL A 76 -10.03 -8.76 10.02
C VAL A 76 -9.49 -7.88 8.93
N TYR A 77 -8.44 -8.29 8.27
CA TYR A 77 -7.84 -7.55 7.16
C TYR A 77 -7.44 -8.46 6.02
N ASP A 78 -7.39 -7.90 4.83
CA ASP A 78 -6.87 -8.53 3.61
C ASP A 78 -6.22 -7.47 2.73
N LEU A 79 -4.90 -7.55 2.56
CA LEU A 79 -4.17 -6.81 1.54
C LEU A 79 -4.29 -7.58 0.23
N HIS A 80 -5.06 -7.07 -0.68
CA HIS A 80 -5.30 -7.74 -1.96
C HIS A 80 -5.29 -6.78 -3.15
N SER A 81 -5.21 -7.34 -4.32
CA SER A 81 -5.10 -6.62 -5.58
C SER A 81 -5.98 -7.23 -6.64
N GLU A 82 -6.46 -6.39 -7.55
CA GLU A 82 -7.20 -6.80 -8.73
C GLU A 82 -6.86 -5.89 -9.92
N GLU A 83 -6.95 -6.43 -11.13
CA GLU A 83 -6.96 -5.59 -12.32
C GLU A 83 -8.23 -4.74 -12.33
N GLU A 84 -8.11 -3.48 -12.71
CA GLU A 84 -9.26 -2.57 -12.70
C GLU A 84 -10.30 -3.00 -13.74
N GLY A 85 -11.54 -3.19 -13.30
CA GLY A 85 -12.65 -3.61 -14.15
C GLY A 85 -12.81 -5.13 -14.30
N THR A 86 -12.01 -5.93 -13.59
CA THR A 86 -12.21 -7.39 -13.51
C THR A 86 -13.20 -7.77 -12.43
N ASP A 87 -13.60 -9.04 -12.41
CA ASP A 87 -14.47 -9.58 -11.37
C ASP A 87 -13.72 -9.56 -10.02
N PRO A 88 -14.33 -9.10 -8.92
CA PRO A 88 -13.74 -9.18 -7.58
C PRO A 88 -13.29 -10.60 -7.17
N GLU A 89 -13.88 -11.64 -7.74
CA GLU A 89 -13.46 -13.03 -7.51
C GLU A 89 -12.05 -13.35 -8.06
N ASP A 90 -11.55 -12.54 -9.00
CA ASP A 90 -10.21 -12.67 -9.57
C ASP A 90 -9.13 -11.94 -8.75
N SER A 91 -9.47 -11.46 -7.56
CA SER A 91 -8.52 -10.77 -6.69
C SER A 91 -7.43 -11.71 -6.16
N VAL A 92 -6.24 -11.14 -5.94
CA VAL A 92 -5.08 -11.85 -5.37
C VAL A 92 -4.78 -11.29 -4.00
N SER A 93 -4.89 -12.11 -2.96
CA SER A 93 -4.50 -11.74 -1.59
C SER A 93 -3.02 -11.99 -1.35
N PHE A 94 -2.38 -11.03 -0.68
CA PHE A 94 -0.95 -11.08 -0.33
C PHE A 94 -0.74 -11.27 1.17
N ASP A 95 -1.61 -10.70 1.99
CA ASP A 95 -1.54 -10.78 3.43
C ASP A 95 -2.95 -10.62 4.02
N LEU A 96 -3.43 -11.65 4.68
CA LEU A 96 -4.77 -11.66 5.26
C LEU A 96 -4.76 -12.30 6.65
N GLY A 97 -5.67 -11.86 7.50
CA GLY A 97 -5.77 -12.39 8.85
C GLY A 97 -6.52 -11.48 9.81
N ARG A 98 -6.09 -11.53 11.07
CA ARG A 98 -6.55 -10.65 12.13
C ARG A 98 -5.36 -9.98 12.78
N SER A 99 -5.40 -8.67 12.91
CA SER A 99 -4.37 -7.90 13.57
C SER A 99 -4.90 -6.58 14.08
N LYS A 100 -4.13 -5.95 14.95
CA LYS A 100 -4.36 -4.59 15.45
C LYS A 100 -3.67 -3.55 14.59
N GLN A 101 -2.65 -3.96 13.84
CA GLN A 101 -1.81 -3.09 13.04
C GLN A 101 -1.05 -3.88 11.98
N GLY A 102 -0.55 -3.18 10.98
CA GLY A 102 0.34 -3.70 9.94
C GLY A 102 1.21 -2.60 9.37
N GLN A 103 2.38 -2.97 8.88
CA GLN A 103 3.29 -2.03 8.21
C GLN A 103 4.17 -2.76 7.22
N GLY A 104 4.61 -2.06 6.20
CA GLY A 104 5.47 -2.67 5.21
C GLY A 104 5.70 -1.83 3.96
N ASN A 105 6.29 -2.50 3.00
CA ASN A 105 6.50 -2.02 1.64
C ASN A 105 5.86 -3.03 0.67
N PHE A 106 4.96 -2.56 -0.16
CA PHE A 106 4.29 -3.37 -1.18
C PHE A 106 4.75 -2.93 -2.56
N VAL A 107 5.05 -3.90 -3.42
CA VAL A 107 5.38 -3.67 -4.83
C VAL A 107 4.29 -4.30 -5.68
N ALA A 108 3.62 -3.50 -6.50
CA ALA A 108 2.53 -3.98 -7.36
C ALA A 108 3.05 -4.96 -8.41
N PRO A 109 2.53 -6.20 -8.46
CA PRO A 109 2.99 -7.20 -9.42
C PRO A 109 2.39 -7.01 -10.82
N PHE A 110 1.29 -6.26 -10.92
CA PHE A 110 0.58 -5.97 -12.16
C PHE A 110 -0.11 -4.59 -12.06
N PRO A 111 -0.47 -3.98 -13.21
CA PRO A 111 -1.25 -2.75 -13.21
C PRO A 111 -2.66 -3.01 -12.66
N GLY A 112 -3.08 -2.25 -11.66
CA GLY A 112 -4.39 -2.47 -11.04
C GLY A 112 -4.64 -1.61 -9.84
N ILE A 113 -5.63 -2.00 -9.05
CA ILE A 113 -5.94 -1.41 -7.76
C ILE A 113 -5.47 -2.34 -6.65
N HIS A 114 -4.76 -1.77 -5.68
CA HIS A 114 -4.04 -2.49 -4.64
C HIS A 114 -4.31 -1.84 -3.29
N GLY A 115 -4.67 -2.63 -2.28
CA GLY A 115 -4.94 -2.09 -0.95
C GLY A 115 -5.66 -3.07 -0.05
N TRP A 116 -6.40 -2.56 0.89
CA TRP A 116 -6.91 -3.31 2.00
C TRP A 116 -8.42 -3.37 2.02
N TYR A 117 -8.92 -4.51 2.48
CA TYR A 117 -10.20 -4.71 3.13
C TYR A 117 -9.96 -4.74 4.62
N TRP A 118 -10.77 -4.04 5.42
CA TRP A 118 -10.85 -4.17 6.87
C TRP A 118 -12.28 -4.40 7.29
N GLU A 119 -12.47 -5.27 8.28
CA GLU A 119 -13.78 -5.59 8.85
C GLU A 119 -13.71 -5.60 10.37
N ASN A 120 -14.63 -4.89 11.00
CA ASN A 120 -14.84 -4.92 12.43
C ASN A 120 -15.80 -6.06 12.79
N ARG A 121 -15.29 -7.12 13.40
CA ARG A 121 -16.09 -8.22 13.93
C ARG A 121 -16.33 -8.13 15.44
N GLY A 122 -15.99 -7.01 16.05
CA GLY A 122 -16.24 -6.73 17.45
C GLY A 122 -17.60 -6.06 17.69
N THR A 123 -17.82 -5.69 18.94
CA THR A 123 -19.06 -5.07 19.41
C THR A 123 -18.95 -3.57 19.68
N GLN A 124 -17.74 -3.03 19.52
CA GLN A 124 -17.44 -1.60 19.68
C GLN A 124 -17.12 -0.97 18.33
N LEU A 125 -17.31 0.34 18.24
CA LEU A 125 -16.82 1.10 17.08
C LEU A 125 -15.29 1.07 17.03
N VAL A 126 -14.75 0.86 15.85
CA VAL A 126 -13.31 0.82 15.58
C VAL A 126 -12.94 1.89 14.57
N ILE A 127 -11.84 2.56 14.81
CA ILE A 127 -11.22 3.50 13.86
C ILE A 127 -9.99 2.82 13.28
N VAL A 128 -9.98 2.64 11.95
CA VAL A 128 -8.80 2.20 11.21
C VAL A 128 -8.08 3.42 10.66
N GLN A 129 -6.83 3.59 11.03
CA GLN A 129 -5.96 4.66 10.53
C GLN A 129 -4.94 4.09 9.59
N LEU A 130 -4.86 4.60 8.37
CA LEU A 130 -3.88 4.25 7.36
C LEU A 130 -2.99 5.45 7.05
N LYS A 131 -1.69 5.23 7.07
CA LYS A 131 -0.65 6.12 6.51
C LYS A 131 -0.01 5.40 5.35
N SER A 132 0.09 6.04 4.21
CA SER A 132 0.71 5.47 3.04
C SER A 132 1.45 6.54 2.25
N SER A 133 2.50 6.14 1.57
CA SER A 133 3.22 7.00 0.64
C SER A 133 3.63 6.24 -0.61
N GLY A 134 3.54 6.90 -1.75
CA GLY A 134 3.86 6.31 -3.04
C GLY A 134 3.52 7.23 -4.19
N PHE A 135 3.34 6.66 -5.37
CA PHE A 135 3.11 7.38 -6.62
C PHE A 135 1.75 6.98 -7.21
N TYR A 136 0.69 7.54 -6.63
CA TYR A 136 -0.69 7.18 -6.97
C TYR A 136 -1.40 8.30 -7.75
N PRO A 137 -2.06 8.02 -8.88
CA PRO A 137 -2.94 9.00 -9.51
C PRO A 137 -4.25 9.17 -8.75
N TYR A 138 -4.74 8.11 -8.08
CA TYR A 138 -5.97 8.13 -7.28
C TYR A 138 -6.06 6.94 -6.33
N GLY A 139 -6.93 7.08 -5.33
CA GLY A 139 -7.43 6.01 -4.49
C GLY A 139 -8.91 5.75 -4.75
N LYS A 140 -9.39 4.60 -4.30
CA LYS A 140 -10.81 4.21 -4.30
C LYS A 140 -11.22 3.70 -2.94
N VAL A 141 -12.37 4.15 -2.47
CA VAL A 141 -13.04 3.64 -1.27
C VAL A 141 -14.25 2.83 -1.71
N TYR A 142 -14.40 1.66 -1.15
CA TYR A 142 -15.59 0.81 -1.29
C TYR A 142 -16.19 0.58 0.09
N SER A 143 -17.44 0.91 0.25
CA SER A 143 -18.19 0.75 1.50
C SER A 143 -19.63 0.40 1.21
N ALA A 144 -20.44 0.22 2.26
CA ALA A 144 -21.88 0.04 2.12
C ALA A 144 -22.58 1.20 1.37
N ALA A 145 -21.97 2.40 1.37
CA ALA A 145 -22.45 3.57 0.64
C ALA A 145 -22.10 3.56 -0.86
N GLY A 146 -21.29 2.61 -1.32
CA GLY A 146 -20.84 2.48 -2.70
C GLY A 146 -19.37 2.78 -2.91
N GLU A 147 -18.97 3.00 -4.16
CA GLU A 147 -17.62 3.31 -4.59
C GLU A 147 -17.41 4.83 -4.69
N VAL A 148 -16.29 5.31 -4.16
CA VAL A 148 -15.84 6.70 -4.29
C VAL A 148 -14.41 6.74 -4.79
N LYS A 149 -14.17 7.42 -5.91
CA LYS A 149 -12.83 7.68 -6.43
C LYS A 149 -12.29 8.99 -5.85
N ILE A 150 -11.07 8.94 -5.32
CA ILE A 150 -10.37 10.07 -4.71
C ILE A 150 -9.16 10.40 -5.57
N PRO A 151 -9.22 11.44 -6.42
CA PRO A 151 -8.06 11.87 -7.19
C PRO A 151 -7.04 12.54 -6.26
N PHE A 152 -5.77 12.22 -6.44
CA PHE A 152 -4.68 12.98 -5.86
C PHE A 152 -4.29 14.08 -6.83
N ALA A 153 -4.26 15.33 -6.34
CA ALA A 153 -3.99 16.48 -7.18
C ALA A 153 -2.63 16.33 -7.86
N ALA A 154 -2.60 16.50 -9.19
CA ALA A 154 -1.36 16.79 -9.87
C ALA A 154 -0.81 18.10 -9.28
N GLU A 155 0.46 18.12 -8.88
CA GLU A 155 1.11 19.36 -8.47
C GLU A 155 0.90 20.42 -9.55
N ARG A 156 0.62 21.66 -9.09
CA ARG A 156 0.61 22.80 -10.00
C ARG A 156 1.92 22.83 -10.76
N ALA A 157 1.81 22.83 -12.08
CA ALA A 157 2.97 23.14 -12.90
C ALA A 157 3.63 24.43 -12.37
N PRO A 158 4.95 24.46 -12.20
CA PRO A 158 5.62 25.68 -11.78
C PRO A 158 5.31 26.79 -12.80
N ASN A 159 4.88 27.94 -12.29
CA ASN A 159 4.66 29.14 -13.11
C ASN A 159 5.96 29.59 -13.76
#